data_8b5d323b15047dd510cc1531ac99bf16
#
_entry.id   8b5d323b15047dd510cc1531ac99bf16
#
_cell.length_a   1.000
_cell.length_b   1.000
_cell.length_c   1.000
_cell.angle_alpha   90.00
_cell.angle_beta   90.00
_cell.angle_gamma   90.00
#
_symmetry.space_group_name_H-M   'P 1'
#
loop_
_entity.id
_entity.type
_entity.pdbx_description
1 polymer ?
#
loop_
_entity_poly.entity_id
_entity_poly.type
_entity_poly.pdbx_seq_one_letter_code
_entity_poly.pdbx_strand_id
1 'polypeptide(L)'
;MNNTFNDLKLNSNIIEGLKKQGITVPTEIQSAAILPALENKDIIGEAFTGSGKTLAYLLPIFHKIDVSKREMQAIVLAPTHELALQIENQIKLLSDNSDFPVTSLSIIGEVNINNQIKKLKEIKPHIIVGSTGRILDLIKKKKITSHTIKTIVIDEGDNLLDPKRAQITKDIIKTTMRDRQLMVFSASIKSETLVTAKDLMKDPVIIKAEDKPAMNPNIEHMLFVCDRRDKFETLRKIIVAAKPEKAIVFVNDNEDIELTTVKLNYHSKDCFAMNGKISKEDRKLAIESFRNGKIKILVSSDVTARGLDVEGITHVFHLDLPLKLNEYLHRSGRTARGTSSGISICIATVKQLNIIKKYEKEFNIKFAEKKVFGGNIEDAKFSSNENKPKTINKAFNNNSKFHK
;
A
#
# COMPACT_ATOMS: atom_id res chain seq x y z
N MET A 1 28.75 2.68 0.75
CA MET A 1 29.17 3.04 2.13
C MET A 1 27.99 2.70 3.03
N ASN A 2 28.17 1.86 4.04
CA ASN A 2 27.08 1.57 4.99
C ASN A 2 26.95 2.79 5.92
N ASN A 3 26.08 3.71 5.54
CA ASN A 3 25.72 4.81 6.43
C ASN A 3 24.96 4.24 7.62
N THR A 4 25.40 4.59 8.80
CA THR A 4 24.68 4.29 10.04
C THR A 4 23.76 5.46 10.40
N PHE A 5 22.79 5.27 11.29
CA PHE A 5 21.97 6.39 11.78
C PHE A 5 22.80 7.46 12.52
N ASN A 6 23.97 7.09 13.05
CA ASN A 6 24.91 8.04 13.67
C ASN A 6 25.44 9.07 12.64
N ASP A 7 25.68 8.63 11.41
CA ASP A 7 26.16 9.49 10.33
C ASP A 7 25.10 10.50 9.86
N LEU A 8 23.83 10.26 10.19
CA LEU A 8 22.69 11.10 9.81
C LEU A 8 22.39 12.24 10.79
N LYS A 9 23.27 12.49 11.78
CA LYS A 9 23.18 13.61 12.75
C LYS A 9 21.85 13.65 13.54
N LEU A 10 21.21 12.52 13.75
CA LEU A 10 20.01 12.41 14.58
C LEU A 10 20.37 12.48 16.06
N ASN A 11 19.41 12.89 16.90
CA ASN A 11 19.55 12.85 18.34
C ASN A 11 19.81 11.42 18.83
N SER A 12 20.71 11.25 19.79
CA SER A 12 21.08 9.93 20.34
C SER A 12 19.87 9.14 20.86
N ASN A 13 18.90 9.81 21.50
CA ASN A 13 17.69 9.19 22.01
C ASN A 13 16.86 8.55 20.87
N ILE A 14 16.75 9.24 19.72
CA ILE A 14 16.05 8.71 18.55
C ILE A 14 16.75 7.45 18.02
N ILE A 15 18.07 7.47 17.96
CA ILE A 15 18.88 6.33 17.50
C ILE A 15 18.71 5.13 18.45
N GLU A 16 18.75 5.37 19.75
CA GLU A 16 18.48 4.30 20.74
C GLU A 16 17.05 3.76 20.63
N GLY A 17 16.06 4.63 20.39
CA GLY A 17 14.67 4.22 20.15
C GLY A 17 14.52 3.33 18.90
N LEU A 18 15.30 3.59 17.83
CA LEU A 18 15.35 2.73 16.65
C LEU A 18 16.00 1.38 16.94
N LYS A 19 17.10 1.35 17.71
CA LYS A 19 17.75 0.11 18.13
C LYS A 19 16.83 -0.79 18.95
N LYS A 20 16.05 -0.22 19.88
CA LYS A 20 15.02 -0.95 20.65
C LYS A 20 13.94 -1.59 19.74
N GLN A 21 13.70 -1.01 18.55
CA GLN A 21 12.82 -1.56 17.53
C GLN A 21 13.52 -2.55 16.57
N GLY A 22 14.80 -2.86 16.76
CA GLY A 22 15.60 -3.71 15.87
C GLY A 22 16.04 -3.03 14.58
N ILE A 23 15.89 -1.69 14.49
CA ILE A 23 16.23 -0.89 13.31
C ILE A 23 17.62 -0.28 13.52
N THR A 24 18.64 -0.89 12.95
CA THR A 24 20.05 -0.51 13.18
C THR A 24 20.71 0.14 11.98
N VAL A 25 20.21 -0.11 10.76
CA VAL A 25 20.76 0.39 9.51
C VAL A 25 19.70 1.17 8.76
N PRO A 26 19.97 2.40 8.30
CA PRO A 26 19.03 3.16 7.51
C PRO A 26 18.87 2.56 6.12
N THR A 27 17.65 2.60 5.61
CA THR A 27 17.36 2.25 4.21
C THR A 27 17.88 3.35 3.28
N GLU A 28 17.94 3.09 1.97
CA GLU A 28 18.40 4.03 0.97
C GLU A 28 17.63 5.36 1.02
N ILE A 29 16.28 5.30 1.05
CA ILE A 29 15.45 6.51 1.13
C ILE A 29 15.69 7.28 2.44
N GLN A 30 15.94 6.59 3.55
CA GLN A 30 16.27 7.21 4.83
C GLN A 30 17.63 7.89 4.78
N SER A 31 18.65 7.22 4.26
CA SER A 31 20.00 7.76 4.10
C SER A 31 20.02 9.02 3.23
N ALA A 32 19.23 9.03 2.17
CA ALA A 32 19.19 10.15 1.23
C ALA A 32 18.32 11.32 1.72
N ALA A 33 17.22 11.05 2.48
CA ALA A 33 16.23 12.07 2.82
C ALA A 33 16.51 12.77 4.16
N ILE A 34 17.08 12.07 5.16
CA ILE A 34 17.16 12.60 6.53
C ILE A 34 18.04 13.84 6.61
N LEU A 35 19.23 13.84 6.04
CA LEU A 35 20.14 14.99 6.10
C LEU A 35 19.56 16.25 5.43
N PRO A 36 19.08 16.20 4.18
CA PRO A 36 18.42 17.35 3.57
C PRO A 36 17.18 17.82 4.37
N ALA A 37 16.42 16.86 4.96
CA ALA A 37 15.28 17.22 5.79
C ALA A 37 15.69 17.98 7.06
N LEU A 38 16.78 17.61 7.70
CA LEU A 38 17.34 18.33 8.86
C LEU A 38 17.81 19.75 8.48
N GLU A 39 18.26 19.93 7.24
CA GLU A 39 18.62 21.25 6.67
C GLU A 39 17.42 22.09 6.26
N ASN A 40 16.18 21.67 6.58
CA ASN A 40 14.91 22.30 6.20
C ASN A 40 14.70 22.42 4.68
N LYS A 41 15.34 21.59 3.86
CA LYS A 41 15.07 21.53 2.42
C LYS A 41 13.72 20.83 2.18
N ASP A 42 12.99 21.30 1.21
CA ASP A 42 11.81 20.59 0.71
C ASP A 42 12.25 19.30 0.01
N ILE A 43 11.46 18.22 0.15
CA ILE A 43 11.86 16.89 -0.33
C ILE A 43 10.75 16.27 -1.15
N ILE A 44 11.12 15.71 -2.29
CA ILE A 44 10.29 14.80 -3.08
C ILE A 44 10.98 13.44 -3.09
N GLY A 45 10.45 12.48 -2.31
CA GLY A 45 10.99 11.13 -2.15
C GLY A 45 10.16 10.09 -2.88
N GLU A 46 10.74 9.43 -3.87
CA GLU A 46 10.13 8.30 -4.56
C GLU A 46 10.82 7.01 -4.11
N ALA A 47 10.07 6.14 -3.44
CA ALA A 47 10.54 4.84 -2.99
C ALA A 47 9.36 3.89 -2.77
N PHE A 48 9.54 2.61 -3.02
CA PHE A 48 8.48 1.60 -2.95
C PHE A 48 7.85 1.44 -1.55
N THR A 49 6.70 0.76 -1.48
CA THR A 49 6.04 0.44 -0.20
C THR A 49 6.90 -0.52 0.61
N GLY A 50 7.14 -0.20 1.88
CA GLY A 50 8.04 -1.00 2.74
C GLY A 50 9.51 -0.55 2.73
N SER A 51 9.89 0.43 1.91
CA SER A 51 11.25 0.99 1.86
C SER A 51 11.66 1.82 3.07
N GLY A 52 10.76 2.05 4.02
CA GLY A 52 11.04 2.86 5.21
C GLY A 52 10.74 4.37 5.06
N LYS A 53 9.93 4.78 4.06
CA LYS A 53 9.51 6.19 3.86
C LYS A 53 8.98 6.85 5.13
N THR A 54 8.17 6.13 5.91
CA THR A 54 7.58 6.67 7.14
C THR A 54 8.66 7.17 8.12
N LEU A 55 9.68 6.40 8.36
CA LEU A 55 10.81 6.83 9.19
C LEU A 55 11.67 7.88 8.49
N ALA A 56 11.78 7.87 7.17
CA ALA A 56 12.55 8.88 6.43
C ALA A 56 12.05 10.31 6.69
N TYR A 57 10.73 10.50 6.88
CA TYR A 57 10.18 11.81 7.24
C TYR A 57 9.94 11.98 8.75
N LEU A 58 9.60 10.93 9.51
CA LEU A 58 9.37 11.06 10.94
C LEU A 58 10.63 11.37 11.73
N LEU A 59 11.77 10.77 11.40
CA LEU A 59 13.01 10.98 12.13
C LEU A 59 13.49 12.44 12.12
N PRO A 60 13.54 13.15 10.97
CA PRO A 60 13.87 14.56 10.97
C PRO A 60 12.80 15.43 11.65
N ILE A 61 11.51 15.06 11.61
CA ILE A 61 10.46 15.75 12.36
C ILE A 61 10.73 15.62 13.87
N PHE A 62 10.93 14.40 14.37
CA PHE A 62 11.24 14.15 15.78
C PHE A 62 12.48 14.95 16.24
N HIS A 63 13.54 14.98 15.43
CA HIS A 63 14.75 15.75 15.75
C HIS A 63 14.47 17.24 15.92
N LYS A 64 13.53 17.80 15.15
CA LYS A 64 13.22 19.26 15.12
C LYS A 64 12.11 19.68 16.07
N ILE A 65 11.28 18.76 16.56
CA ILE A 65 10.19 19.08 17.47
C ILE A 65 10.73 19.62 18.79
N ASP A 66 10.22 20.76 19.19
CA ASP A 66 10.40 21.35 20.52
C ASP A 66 9.30 20.81 21.45
N VAL A 67 9.63 19.78 22.23
CA VAL A 67 8.68 19.14 23.17
C VAL A 67 8.26 20.03 24.33
N SER A 68 8.97 21.13 24.58
CA SER A 68 8.59 22.12 25.62
C SER A 68 7.38 22.96 25.21
N LYS A 69 7.12 23.08 23.89
CA LYS A 69 6.01 23.82 23.33
C LYS A 69 4.82 22.92 23.10
N ARG A 70 3.78 23.09 23.90
CA ARG A 70 2.52 22.35 23.73
C ARG A 70 1.68 22.91 22.58
N GLU A 71 2.22 22.84 21.36
CA GLU A 71 1.61 23.35 20.13
C GLU A 71 1.85 22.41 18.96
N MET A 72 1.03 22.55 17.92
CA MET A 72 1.12 21.75 16.71
C MET A 72 2.28 22.23 15.84
N GLN A 73 3.29 21.39 15.59
CA GLN A 73 4.51 21.76 14.85
C GLN A 73 4.62 21.04 13.50
N ALA A 74 3.94 19.89 13.35
CA ALA A 74 3.94 19.15 12.09
C ALA A 74 2.56 18.59 11.73
N ILE A 75 2.30 18.48 10.44
CA ILE A 75 1.15 17.78 9.86
C ILE A 75 1.64 16.69 8.92
N VAL A 76 1.08 15.49 9.05
CA VAL A 76 1.23 14.41 8.07
C VAL A 76 -0.11 14.15 7.41
N LEU A 77 -0.19 14.37 6.11
CA LEU A 77 -1.39 14.12 5.31
C LEU A 77 -1.34 12.70 4.74
N ALA A 78 -2.39 11.94 4.98
CA ALA A 78 -2.55 10.57 4.50
C ALA A 78 -3.86 10.42 3.73
N PRO A 79 -3.92 9.63 2.63
CA PRO A 79 -5.13 9.47 1.82
C PRO A 79 -6.19 8.60 2.48
N THR A 80 -5.80 7.71 3.40
CA THR A 80 -6.73 6.79 4.07
C THR A 80 -6.63 6.89 5.58
N HIS A 81 -7.71 6.50 6.28
CA HIS A 81 -7.77 6.51 7.74
C HIS A 81 -6.80 5.50 8.34
N GLU A 82 -6.70 4.33 7.70
CA GLU A 82 -5.81 3.25 8.15
C GLU A 82 -4.35 3.69 8.11
N LEU A 83 -3.93 4.36 7.02
CA LEU A 83 -2.57 4.87 6.92
C LEU A 83 -2.31 5.95 7.96
N ALA A 84 -3.29 6.83 8.21
CA ALA A 84 -3.16 7.85 9.26
C ALA A 84 -2.96 7.21 10.65
N LEU A 85 -3.71 6.15 10.96
CA LEU A 85 -3.57 5.41 12.22
C LEU A 85 -2.24 4.67 12.31
N GLN A 86 -1.74 4.09 11.20
CA GLN A 86 -0.43 3.44 11.14
C GLN A 86 0.69 4.43 11.44
N ILE A 87 0.64 5.61 10.81
CA ILE A 87 1.63 6.66 11.04
C ILE A 87 1.56 7.14 12.50
N GLU A 88 0.36 7.35 13.07
CA GLU A 88 0.20 7.73 14.48
C GLU A 88 0.78 6.66 15.41
N ASN A 89 0.55 5.37 15.14
CA ASN A 89 1.12 4.27 15.92
C ASN A 89 2.65 4.26 15.82
N GLN A 90 3.22 4.51 14.64
CA GLN A 90 4.67 4.61 14.46
C GLN A 90 5.26 5.80 15.24
N ILE A 91 4.55 6.93 15.29
CA ILE A 91 4.95 8.09 16.11
C ILE A 91 4.97 7.72 17.59
N LYS A 92 3.92 7.07 18.09
CA LYS A 92 3.84 6.61 19.49
C LYS A 92 4.97 5.63 19.81
N LEU A 93 5.17 4.64 18.96
CA LEU A 93 6.24 3.64 19.13
C LEU A 93 7.63 4.29 19.16
N LEU A 94 7.87 5.28 18.30
CA LEU A 94 9.13 6.01 18.27
C LEU A 94 9.28 6.87 19.53
N SER A 95 8.22 7.55 19.97
CA SER A 95 8.20 8.36 21.21
C SER A 95 8.52 7.51 22.44
N ASP A 96 7.82 6.37 22.58
CA ASP A 96 7.96 5.49 23.75
C ASP A 96 9.36 4.84 23.82
N ASN A 97 9.92 4.43 22.66
CA ASN A 97 11.23 3.79 22.63
C ASN A 97 12.42 4.76 22.73
N SER A 98 12.22 6.03 22.33
CA SER A 98 13.29 7.05 22.35
C SER A 98 13.32 7.86 23.64
N ASP A 99 12.40 7.62 24.57
CA ASP A 99 12.21 8.46 25.75
C ASP A 99 12.08 9.97 25.39
N PHE A 100 11.50 10.25 24.21
CA PHE A 100 11.31 11.61 23.70
C PHE A 100 9.80 11.88 23.56
N PRO A 101 9.20 12.70 24.46
CA PRO A 101 7.75 12.74 24.69
C PRO A 101 7.01 13.52 23.60
N VAL A 102 7.09 13.05 22.34
CA VAL A 102 6.34 13.60 21.22
C VAL A 102 4.90 13.10 21.27
N THR A 103 3.95 14.03 21.34
CA THR A 103 2.52 13.70 21.31
C THR A 103 1.96 13.81 19.92
N SER A 104 1.06 12.91 19.55
CA SER A 104 0.38 12.91 18.26
C SER A 104 -1.12 12.68 18.40
N LEU A 105 -1.88 13.06 17.37
CA LEU A 105 -3.30 12.78 17.28
C LEU A 105 -3.70 12.54 15.82
N SER A 106 -4.42 11.45 15.59
CA SER A 106 -5.04 11.19 14.27
C SER A 106 -6.34 11.99 14.11
N ILE A 107 -6.45 12.66 12.97
CA ILE A 107 -7.56 13.53 12.56
C ILE A 107 -8.20 12.93 11.31
N ILE A 108 -9.24 12.12 11.52
CA ILE A 108 -9.86 11.32 10.46
C ILE A 108 -11.36 11.60 10.34
N GLY A 109 -11.91 11.47 9.11
CA GLY A 109 -13.29 11.84 8.79
C GLY A 109 -14.36 11.01 9.50
N GLU A 110 -14.02 9.81 9.91
CA GLU A 110 -14.98 8.82 10.43
C GLU A 110 -15.26 8.94 11.93
N VAL A 111 -14.53 9.76 12.64
CA VAL A 111 -14.72 9.99 14.06
C VAL A 111 -15.58 11.23 14.27
N ASN A 112 -16.41 11.24 15.34
CA ASN A 112 -17.18 12.41 15.70
C ASN A 112 -16.27 13.63 15.90
N ILE A 113 -16.57 14.71 15.17
CA ILE A 113 -15.74 15.91 15.14
C ILE A 113 -15.58 16.56 16.52
N ASN A 114 -16.65 16.56 17.35
CA ASN A 114 -16.59 17.16 18.69
C ASN A 114 -15.64 16.39 19.60
N ASN A 115 -15.59 15.07 19.49
CA ASN A 115 -14.62 14.23 20.21
C ASN A 115 -13.19 14.55 19.79
N GLN A 116 -12.95 14.78 18.50
CA GLN A 116 -11.63 15.16 18.00
C GLN A 116 -11.23 16.55 18.51
N ILE A 117 -12.16 17.52 18.50
CA ILE A 117 -11.93 18.87 19.05
C ILE A 117 -11.60 18.80 20.55
N LYS A 118 -12.30 17.95 21.31
CA LYS A 118 -12.02 17.75 22.74
C LYS A 118 -10.60 17.19 22.92
N LYS A 119 -10.24 16.14 22.21
CA LYS A 119 -8.89 15.53 22.25
C LYS A 119 -7.79 16.52 21.83
N LEU A 120 -8.01 17.34 20.78
CA LEU A 120 -7.05 18.38 20.36
C LEU A 120 -6.75 19.37 21.47
N LYS A 121 -7.77 19.79 22.24
CA LYS A 121 -7.61 20.71 23.37
C LYS A 121 -6.89 20.09 24.56
N GLU A 122 -7.17 18.81 24.84
CA GLU A 122 -6.61 18.07 25.97
C GLU A 122 -5.15 17.70 25.71
N ILE A 123 -4.87 17.09 24.57
CA ILE A 123 -3.54 16.55 24.24
C ILE A 123 -2.59 17.66 23.81
N LYS A 124 -3.07 18.64 23.03
CA LYS A 124 -2.24 19.66 22.35
C LYS A 124 -1.08 18.99 21.61
N PRO A 125 -1.38 18.15 20.58
CA PRO A 125 -0.38 17.30 19.96
C PRO A 125 0.68 18.11 19.21
N HIS A 126 1.93 17.64 19.22
CA HIS A 126 3.02 18.18 18.41
C HIS A 126 2.84 17.83 16.94
N ILE A 127 2.34 16.60 16.65
CA ILE A 127 2.12 16.09 15.30
C ILE A 127 0.65 15.75 15.11
N ILE A 128 0.07 16.27 14.04
CA ILE A 128 -1.26 15.84 13.57
C ILE A 128 -1.07 14.93 12.35
N VAL A 129 -1.74 13.79 12.35
CA VAL A 129 -1.79 12.89 11.20
C VAL A 129 -3.23 12.76 10.74
N GLY A 130 -3.52 12.87 9.43
CA GLY A 130 -4.91 12.65 9.06
C GLY A 130 -5.28 12.89 7.61
N SER A 131 -6.58 12.75 7.36
CA SER A 131 -7.16 12.97 6.03
C SER A 131 -7.29 14.47 5.73
N THR A 132 -7.00 14.83 4.47
CA THR A 132 -6.97 16.24 4.04
C THR A 132 -8.29 16.98 4.29
N GLY A 133 -9.43 16.34 3.99
CA GLY A 133 -10.75 16.98 4.18
C GLY A 133 -11.04 17.33 5.64
N ARG A 134 -10.76 16.42 6.59
CA ARG A 134 -11.01 16.65 8.01
C ARG A 134 -10.04 17.65 8.61
N ILE A 135 -8.77 17.64 8.23
CA ILE A 135 -7.77 18.61 8.66
C ILE A 135 -8.18 20.01 8.19
N LEU A 136 -8.54 20.18 6.92
CA LEU A 136 -8.99 21.48 6.39
C LEU A 136 -10.25 22.00 7.09
N ASP A 137 -11.23 21.11 7.37
CA ASP A 137 -12.44 21.47 8.12
C ASP A 137 -12.10 22.02 9.53
N LEU A 138 -11.19 21.36 10.25
CA LEU A 138 -10.76 21.82 11.57
C LEU A 138 -9.90 23.10 11.54
N ILE A 139 -9.13 23.33 10.48
CA ILE A 139 -8.42 24.59 10.25
C ILE A 139 -9.45 25.72 10.04
N LYS A 140 -10.43 25.53 9.14
CA LYS A 140 -11.49 26.51 8.88
C LYS A 140 -12.30 26.83 10.15
N LYS A 141 -12.54 25.84 11.00
CA LYS A 141 -13.18 26.00 12.32
C LYS A 141 -12.25 26.58 13.41
N LYS A 142 -11.02 26.97 13.06
CA LYS A 142 -10.01 27.51 14.00
C LYS A 142 -9.72 26.58 15.19
N LYS A 143 -9.78 25.26 14.96
CA LYS A 143 -9.43 24.23 15.97
C LYS A 143 -8.02 23.69 15.79
N ILE A 144 -7.47 23.82 14.60
CA ILE A 144 -6.06 23.57 14.27
C ILE A 144 -5.40 24.93 14.00
N THR A 145 -4.31 25.20 14.72
CA THR A 145 -3.52 26.42 14.60
C THR A 145 -2.46 26.23 13.51
N SER A 146 -2.73 26.68 12.29
CA SER A 146 -1.86 26.42 11.14
C SER A 146 -0.57 27.26 11.10
N HIS A 147 -0.52 28.42 11.77
CA HIS A 147 0.68 29.28 11.76
C HIS A 147 1.83 28.73 12.61
N THR A 148 1.60 27.78 13.51
CA THR A 148 2.64 27.13 14.30
C THR A 148 3.28 25.93 13.54
N ILE A 149 2.66 25.49 12.45
CA ILE A 149 3.13 24.36 11.66
C ILE A 149 4.42 24.72 10.90
N LYS A 150 5.48 23.96 11.17
CA LYS A 150 6.79 24.12 10.54
C LYS A 150 7.10 23.06 9.50
N THR A 151 6.41 21.90 9.56
CA THR A 151 6.61 20.82 8.60
C THR A 151 5.27 20.24 8.16
N ILE A 152 5.10 20.06 6.85
CA ILE A 152 3.97 19.31 6.26
C ILE A 152 4.54 18.15 5.46
N VAL A 153 4.07 16.95 5.76
CA VAL A 153 4.34 15.74 4.97
C VAL A 153 3.10 15.36 4.19
N ILE A 154 3.30 14.99 2.94
CA ILE A 154 2.28 14.43 2.06
C ILE A 154 2.71 13.01 1.75
N ASP A 155 2.12 12.04 2.45
CA ASP A 155 2.37 10.63 2.20
C ASP A 155 1.39 10.12 1.11
N GLU A 156 1.83 9.16 0.31
CA GLU A 156 1.18 8.74 -0.92
C GLU A 156 0.86 9.94 -1.85
N GLY A 157 1.90 10.73 -2.15
CA GLY A 157 1.80 11.95 -2.95
C GLY A 157 1.16 11.78 -4.33
N ASP A 158 1.29 10.60 -4.94
CA ASP A 158 0.61 10.22 -6.19
C ASP A 158 -0.92 10.28 -6.08
N ASN A 159 -1.46 10.08 -4.88
CA ASN A 159 -2.90 10.17 -4.60
C ASN A 159 -3.30 11.59 -4.19
N LEU A 160 -2.60 12.20 -3.24
CA LEU A 160 -2.98 13.49 -2.64
C LEU A 160 -2.64 14.71 -3.51
N LEU A 161 -1.71 14.56 -4.45
CA LEU A 161 -1.30 15.59 -5.43
C LEU A 161 -1.75 15.27 -6.87
N ASP A 162 -2.59 14.24 -7.04
CA ASP A 162 -3.27 14.03 -8.33
C ASP A 162 -4.01 15.32 -8.73
N PRO A 163 -3.85 15.83 -9.97
CA PRO A 163 -4.44 17.11 -10.39
C PRO A 163 -5.94 17.26 -10.10
N LYS A 164 -6.68 16.15 -10.13
CA LYS A 164 -8.12 16.13 -9.85
C LYS A 164 -8.46 16.24 -8.35
N ARG A 165 -7.51 15.98 -7.46
CA ARG A 165 -7.72 15.88 -6.00
C ARG A 165 -6.85 16.85 -5.18
N ALA A 166 -5.80 17.40 -5.78
CA ALA A 166 -4.78 18.21 -5.13
C ALA A 166 -5.31 19.50 -4.47
N GLN A 167 -6.50 19.98 -4.85
CA GLN A 167 -6.98 21.28 -4.39
C GLN A 167 -7.08 21.38 -2.86
N ILE A 168 -7.59 20.35 -2.20
CA ILE A 168 -7.71 20.35 -0.73
C ILE A 168 -6.33 20.38 -0.05
N THR A 169 -5.37 19.63 -0.59
CA THR A 169 -3.98 19.65 -0.12
C THR A 169 -3.35 21.03 -0.30
N LYS A 170 -3.55 21.66 -1.46
CA LYS A 170 -3.10 23.03 -1.75
C LYS A 170 -3.69 24.04 -0.78
N ASP A 171 -4.98 23.89 -0.45
CA ASP A 171 -5.66 24.78 0.49
C ASP A 171 -5.10 24.65 1.92
N ILE A 172 -4.77 23.45 2.39
CA ILE A 172 -4.09 23.23 3.67
C ILE A 172 -2.73 23.94 3.67
N ILE A 173 -1.92 23.73 2.66
CA ILE A 173 -0.59 24.33 2.54
C ILE A 173 -0.67 25.87 2.58
N LYS A 174 -1.66 26.47 1.91
CA LYS A 174 -1.88 27.94 1.91
C LYS A 174 -2.21 28.51 3.29
N THR A 175 -2.74 27.72 4.21
CA THR A 175 -3.05 28.19 5.56
C THR A 175 -1.83 28.31 6.46
N THR A 176 -0.72 27.70 6.12
CA THR A 176 0.51 27.69 6.90
C THR A 176 1.47 28.82 6.48
N MET A 177 2.45 29.10 7.32
CA MET A 177 3.45 30.14 7.03
C MET A 177 4.37 29.71 5.87
N ARG A 178 4.99 30.69 5.19
CA ARG A 178 5.84 30.42 4.01
C ARG A 178 7.19 29.77 4.36
N ASP A 179 7.62 29.87 5.61
CA ASP A 179 8.86 29.27 6.12
C ASP A 179 8.73 27.78 6.48
N ARG A 180 7.54 27.17 6.24
CA ARG A 180 7.35 25.74 6.44
C ARG A 180 8.18 24.93 5.46
N GLN A 181 8.58 23.74 5.89
CA GLN A 181 9.13 22.70 5.06
C GLN A 181 8.02 21.82 4.49
N LEU A 182 8.10 21.43 3.20
CA LEU A 182 7.23 20.45 2.57
C LEU A 182 8.01 19.19 2.23
N MET A 183 7.44 18.03 2.57
CA MET A 183 8.00 16.72 2.19
C MET A 183 6.91 15.90 1.51
N VAL A 184 7.16 15.44 0.30
CA VAL A 184 6.26 14.56 -0.47
C VAL A 184 6.91 13.20 -0.61
N PHE A 185 6.23 12.16 -0.17
CA PHE A 185 6.69 10.79 -0.33
C PHE A 185 5.64 9.96 -1.08
N SER A 186 6.09 9.14 -2.01
CA SER A 186 5.22 8.27 -2.80
C SER A 186 5.95 7.00 -3.24
N ALA A 187 5.19 5.97 -3.57
CA ALA A 187 5.74 4.76 -4.19
C ALA A 187 6.05 4.97 -5.68
N SER A 188 5.36 5.92 -6.31
CA SER A 188 5.61 6.34 -7.69
C SER A 188 5.19 7.80 -7.85
N ILE A 189 5.95 8.57 -8.60
CA ILE A 189 5.65 9.98 -8.86
C ILE A 189 5.55 10.20 -10.36
N LYS A 190 4.31 10.35 -10.85
CA LYS A 190 4.06 10.68 -12.24
C LYS A 190 4.52 12.10 -12.55
N SER A 191 4.81 12.38 -13.82
CA SER A 191 5.23 13.71 -14.28
C SER A 191 4.26 14.83 -13.86
N GLU A 192 2.96 14.60 -13.94
CA GLU A 192 1.92 15.56 -13.54
C GLU A 192 1.93 15.82 -12.02
N THR A 193 2.11 14.78 -11.21
CA THR A 193 2.25 14.88 -9.76
C THR A 193 3.54 15.61 -9.39
N LEU A 194 4.63 15.33 -10.11
CA LEU A 194 5.91 15.99 -9.91
C LEU A 194 5.83 17.49 -10.18
N VAL A 195 5.16 17.90 -11.26
CA VAL A 195 4.90 19.32 -11.57
C VAL A 195 4.12 19.96 -10.43
N THR A 196 2.99 19.35 -10.05
CA THR A 196 2.17 19.85 -8.93
C THR A 196 2.96 19.99 -7.63
N ALA A 197 3.82 19.02 -7.30
CA ALA A 197 4.66 19.08 -6.11
C ALA A 197 5.67 20.23 -6.18
N LYS A 198 6.40 20.36 -7.31
CA LYS A 198 7.38 21.44 -7.50
C LYS A 198 6.77 22.83 -7.40
N ASP A 199 5.55 23.03 -7.91
CA ASP A 199 4.84 24.32 -7.84
C ASP A 199 4.51 24.74 -6.39
N LEU A 200 4.46 23.79 -5.45
CA LEU A 200 4.13 24.02 -4.04
C LEU A 200 5.37 24.19 -3.16
N MET A 201 6.52 23.78 -3.65
CA MET A 201 7.78 23.64 -2.93
C MET A 201 8.79 24.70 -3.34
N LYS A 202 9.77 24.92 -2.43
CA LYS A 202 10.88 25.81 -2.69
C LYS A 202 12.13 24.96 -2.96
N ASP A 203 12.56 24.88 -4.21
CA ASP A 203 13.80 24.20 -4.66
C ASP A 203 13.95 22.80 -4.02
N PRO A 204 13.02 21.86 -4.28
CA PRO A 204 12.99 20.59 -3.59
C PRO A 204 14.14 19.67 -4.00
N VAL A 205 14.72 18.97 -3.05
CA VAL A 205 15.61 17.84 -3.28
C VAL A 205 14.79 16.66 -3.76
N ILE A 206 15.05 16.20 -4.98
CA ILE A 206 14.38 15.04 -5.56
C ILE A 206 15.21 13.80 -5.29
N ILE A 207 14.65 12.86 -4.55
CA ILE A 207 15.28 11.61 -4.17
C ILE A 207 14.51 10.48 -4.84
N LYS A 208 15.20 9.71 -5.66
CA LYS A 208 14.70 8.44 -6.19
C LYS A 208 15.57 7.36 -5.62
N ALA A 209 15.01 6.51 -4.79
CA ALA A 209 15.70 5.28 -4.43
C ALA A 209 15.88 4.48 -5.73
N GLU A 210 17.14 4.23 -6.10
CA GLU A 210 17.50 3.61 -7.39
C GLU A 210 17.09 2.14 -7.48
N ASP A 211 16.82 1.53 -6.35
CA ASP A 211 16.23 0.22 -6.36
C ASP A 211 14.89 0.29 -7.11
N LYS A 212 14.89 -0.27 -8.33
CA LYS A 212 13.65 -0.68 -8.99
C LYS A 212 12.76 -1.23 -7.90
N PRO A 213 11.43 -0.98 -7.92
CA PRO A 213 10.55 -1.51 -6.92
C PRO A 213 10.81 -3.02 -6.84
N ALA A 214 11.77 -3.36 -6.01
CA ALA A 214 12.20 -4.73 -5.88
C ALA A 214 11.05 -5.45 -5.19
N MET A 215 10.46 -6.37 -5.89
CA MET A 215 9.54 -7.30 -5.28
C MET A 215 10.28 -7.96 -4.12
N ASN A 216 9.64 -8.04 -2.95
CA ASN A 216 10.26 -8.71 -1.80
C ASN A 216 10.71 -10.12 -2.23
N PRO A 217 12.01 -10.47 -2.15
CA PRO A 217 12.51 -11.76 -2.61
C PRO A 217 11.93 -12.94 -1.84
N ASN A 218 11.33 -12.70 -0.67
CA ASN A 218 10.64 -13.71 0.13
C ASN A 218 9.21 -14.01 -0.37
N ILE A 219 8.77 -13.40 -1.49
CA ILE A 219 7.48 -13.70 -2.10
C ILE A 219 7.69 -14.71 -3.24
N GLU A 220 7.06 -15.87 -3.11
CA GLU A 220 6.92 -16.80 -4.22
C GLU A 220 5.77 -16.36 -5.13
N HIS A 221 6.00 -16.33 -6.45
CA HIS A 221 5.01 -15.92 -7.44
C HIS A 221 4.52 -17.13 -8.23
N MET A 222 3.21 -17.42 -8.11
CA MET A 222 2.57 -18.52 -8.81
C MET A 222 1.55 -18.03 -9.82
N LEU A 223 1.42 -18.73 -10.95
CA LEU A 223 0.45 -18.48 -12.00
C LEU A 223 -0.40 -19.72 -12.24
N PHE A 224 -1.72 -19.52 -12.24
CA PHE A 224 -2.69 -20.51 -12.68
C PHE A 224 -3.42 -19.98 -13.91
N VAL A 225 -3.39 -20.75 -15.01
CA VAL A 225 -4.06 -20.38 -16.25
C VAL A 225 -5.34 -21.18 -16.41
N CYS A 226 -6.46 -20.47 -16.62
CA CYS A 226 -7.77 -21.10 -16.81
C CYS A 226 -8.69 -20.23 -17.68
N ASP A 227 -9.84 -20.77 -18.07
CA ASP A 227 -10.88 -19.99 -18.73
C ASP A 227 -11.54 -18.98 -17.76
N ARG A 228 -12.07 -17.88 -18.32
CA ARG A 228 -12.70 -16.83 -17.50
C ARG A 228 -13.81 -17.36 -16.60
N ARG A 229 -14.62 -18.26 -17.08
CA ARG A 229 -15.73 -18.91 -16.35
C ARG A 229 -15.26 -19.79 -15.19
N ASP A 230 -14.05 -20.32 -15.29
CA ASP A 230 -13.48 -21.28 -14.34
C ASP A 230 -12.61 -20.60 -13.26
N LYS A 231 -12.40 -19.27 -13.31
CA LYS A 231 -11.54 -18.55 -12.38
C LYS A 231 -11.95 -18.75 -10.91
N PHE A 232 -13.24 -18.66 -10.60
CA PHE A 232 -13.72 -18.86 -9.24
C PHE A 232 -13.48 -20.29 -8.76
N GLU A 233 -13.79 -21.27 -9.58
CA GLU A 233 -13.58 -22.69 -9.23
C GLU A 233 -12.09 -23.01 -9.08
N THR A 234 -11.25 -22.40 -9.90
CA THR A 234 -9.79 -22.47 -9.78
C THR A 234 -9.32 -21.88 -8.46
N LEU A 235 -9.79 -20.67 -8.09
CA LEU A 235 -9.51 -20.05 -6.78
C LEU A 235 -9.89 -20.98 -5.63
N ARG A 236 -11.10 -21.53 -5.65
CA ARG A 236 -11.61 -22.46 -4.63
C ARG A 236 -10.69 -23.68 -4.47
N LYS A 237 -10.31 -24.31 -5.58
CA LYS A 237 -9.40 -25.45 -5.59
C LYS A 237 -8.01 -25.10 -5.03
N ILE A 238 -7.48 -23.93 -5.39
CA ILE A 238 -6.18 -23.48 -4.90
C ILE A 238 -6.25 -23.22 -3.39
N ILE A 239 -7.30 -22.56 -2.87
CA ILE A 239 -7.48 -22.33 -1.44
C ILE A 239 -7.52 -23.65 -0.65
N VAL A 240 -8.20 -24.66 -1.19
CA VAL A 240 -8.26 -26.00 -0.56
C VAL A 240 -6.90 -26.67 -0.55
N ALA A 241 -6.15 -26.58 -1.64
CA ALA A 241 -4.83 -27.20 -1.76
C ALA A 241 -3.75 -26.46 -0.95
N ALA A 242 -3.74 -25.12 -0.99
CA ALA A 242 -2.75 -24.27 -0.34
C ALA A 242 -2.96 -24.14 1.17
N LYS A 243 -4.21 -24.27 1.67
CA LYS A 243 -4.60 -24.16 3.08
C LYS A 243 -4.01 -22.91 3.76
N PRO A 244 -4.29 -21.71 3.24
CA PRO A 244 -3.70 -20.48 3.78
C PRO A 244 -4.10 -20.28 5.24
N GLU A 245 -3.17 -19.82 6.07
CA GLU A 245 -3.47 -19.39 7.45
C GLU A 245 -4.29 -18.10 7.42
N LYS A 246 -3.80 -17.10 6.67
CA LYS A 246 -4.49 -15.85 6.37
C LYS A 246 -4.28 -15.49 4.92
N ALA A 247 -5.32 -15.07 4.22
CA ALA A 247 -5.24 -14.69 2.83
C ALA A 247 -6.05 -13.45 2.47
N ILE A 248 -5.61 -12.74 1.45
CA ILE A 248 -6.40 -11.70 0.78
C ILE A 248 -6.68 -12.14 -0.64
N VAL A 249 -7.94 -12.05 -1.06
CA VAL A 249 -8.37 -12.25 -2.45
C VAL A 249 -8.71 -10.89 -3.04
N PHE A 250 -7.96 -10.50 -4.07
CA PHE A 250 -8.19 -9.25 -4.78
C PHE A 250 -9.14 -9.44 -5.96
N VAL A 251 -10.20 -8.62 -5.95
CA VAL A 251 -11.23 -8.52 -6.98
C VAL A 251 -11.37 -7.07 -7.37
N ASN A 252 -11.52 -6.77 -8.66
CA ASN A 252 -11.52 -5.39 -9.13
C ASN A 252 -12.87 -4.70 -8.93
N ASP A 253 -13.98 -5.43 -9.01
CA ASP A 253 -15.32 -4.89 -8.96
C ASP A 253 -16.00 -5.15 -7.61
N ASN A 254 -16.71 -4.15 -7.08
CA ASN A 254 -17.36 -4.25 -5.77
C ASN A 254 -18.49 -5.29 -5.73
N GLU A 255 -19.22 -5.47 -6.84
CA GLU A 255 -20.28 -6.48 -6.94
C GLU A 255 -19.70 -7.90 -6.91
N ASP A 256 -18.56 -8.10 -7.58
CA ASP A 256 -17.86 -9.38 -7.60
C ASP A 256 -17.23 -9.72 -6.23
N ILE A 257 -16.90 -8.73 -5.38
CA ILE A 257 -16.41 -8.96 -4.01
C ILE A 257 -17.45 -9.68 -3.18
N GLU A 258 -18.70 -9.17 -3.17
CA GLU A 258 -19.79 -9.78 -2.42
C GLU A 258 -20.11 -11.19 -2.93
N LEU A 259 -20.25 -11.33 -4.26
CA LEU A 259 -20.53 -12.61 -4.89
C LEU A 259 -19.44 -13.66 -4.60
N THR A 260 -18.16 -13.25 -4.71
CA THR A 260 -17.01 -14.13 -4.40
C THR A 260 -17.05 -14.57 -2.94
N THR A 261 -17.33 -13.64 -2.01
CA THR A 261 -17.39 -13.94 -0.58
C THR A 261 -18.55 -14.91 -0.26
N VAL A 262 -19.75 -14.66 -0.80
CA VAL A 262 -20.91 -15.55 -0.60
C VAL A 262 -20.58 -16.96 -1.11
N LYS A 263 -20.03 -17.09 -2.30
CA LYS A 263 -19.65 -18.38 -2.88
C LYS A 263 -18.56 -19.09 -2.07
N LEU A 264 -17.55 -18.36 -1.55
CA LEU A 264 -16.53 -18.96 -0.70
C LEU A 264 -17.09 -19.44 0.64
N ASN A 265 -17.97 -18.66 1.27
CA ASN A 265 -18.62 -19.04 2.52
C ASN A 265 -19.56 -20.23 2.37
N TYR A 266 -20.23 -20.35 1.22
CA TYR A 266 -21.02 -21.55 0.90
C TYR A 266 -20.19 -22.85 0.97
N HIS A 267 -18.89 -22.75 0.68
CA HIS A 267 -17.91 -23.83 0.79
C HIS A 267 -17.16 -23.87 2.13
N SER A 268 -17.77 -23.35 3.21
CA SER A 268 -17.22 -23.36 4.57
C SER A 268 -15.84 -22.72 4.66
N LYS A 269 -15.64 -21.58 3.98
CA LYS A 269 -14.43 -20.77 4.08
C LYS A 269 -14.75 -19.53 4.91
N ASP A 270 -14.06 -19.32 6.01
CA ASP A 270 -14.22 -18.16 6.90
C ASP A 270 -13.81 -16.87 6.18
N CYS A 271 -14.67 -16.37 5.29
CA CYS A 271 -14.42 -15.24 4.40
C CYS A 271 -15.25 -14.02 4.78
N PHE A 272 -14.67 -12.84 4.59
CA PHE A 272 -15.36 -11.58 4.76
C PHE A 272 -15.14 -10.64 3.58
N ALA A 273 -16.22 -9.95 3.14
CA ALA A 273 -16.18 -8.97 2.06
C ALA A 273 -15.75 -7.60 2.58
N MET A 274 -14.62 -7.08 2.09
CA MET A 274 -14.15 -5.72 2.36
C MET A 274 -14.46 -4.83 1.15
N ASN A 275 -15.64 -4.24 1.10
CA ASN A 275 -16.06 -3.32 0.03
C ASN A 275 -16.30 -1.90 0.57
N GLY A 276 -16.56 -0.94 -0.33
CA GLY A 276 -16.81 0.46 0.05
C GLY A 276 -18.15 0.73 0.73
N LYS A 277 -19.06 -0.26 0.80
CA LYS A 277 -20.40 -0.13 1.38
C LYS A 277 -20.47 -0.63 2.84
N ILE A 278 -19.41 -1.29 3.31
CA ILE A 278 -19.36 -1.84 4.67
C ILE A 278 -19.39 -0.72 5.71
N SER A 279 -20.11 -0.92 6.82
CA SER A 279 -20.09 0.01 7.94
C SER A 279 -18.69 0.06 8.59
N LYS A 280 -18.39 1.13 9.29
CA LYS A 280 -17.09 1.31 9.95
C LYS A 280 -16.90 0.32 11.09
N GLU A 281 -17.96 0.09 11.81
CA GLU A 281 -18.04 -0.86 12.90
C GLU A 281 -17.76 -2.27 12.40
N ASP A 282 -18.44 -2.69 11.31
CA ASP A 282 -18.25 -4.00 10.69
C ASP A 282 -16.83 -4.14 10.11
N ARG A 283 -16.30 -3.07 9.48
CA ARG A 283 -14.92 -3.05 8.98
C ARG A 283 -13.91 -3.26 10.10
N LYS A 284 -14.07 -2.56 11.22
CA LYS A 284 -13.19 -2.71 12.39
C LYS A 284 -13.26 -4.12 12.94
N LEU A 285 -14.48 -4.66 13.15
CA LEU A 285 -14.71 -6.02 13.62
C LEU A 285 -14.11 -7.07 12.68
N ALA A 286 -14.25 -6.88 11.37
CA ALA A 286 -13.67 -7.76 10.35
C ALA A 286 -12.14 -7.78 10.42
N ILE A 287 -11.50 -6.61 10.52
CA ILE A 287 -10.04 -6.49 10.62
C ILE A 287 -9.55 -7.15 11.93
N GLU A 288 -10.21 -6.92 13.05
CA GLU A 288 -9.88 -7.56 14.33
C GLU A 288 -10.06 -9.08 14.27
N SER A 289 -11.16 -9.54 13.67
CA SER A 289 -11.43 -10.98 13.47
C SER A 289 -10.42 -11.64 12.54
N PHE A 290 -9.95 -10.91 11.52
CA PHE A 290 -8.90 -11.37 10.61
C PHE A 290 -7.52 -11.40 11.31
N ARG A 291 -7.22 -10.39 12.13
CA ARG A 291 -5.99 -10.39 12.96
C ARG A 291 -5.95 -11.58 13.90
N ASN A 292 -7.08 -11.88 14.56
CA ASN A 292 -7.19 -12.97 15.52
C ASN A 292 -7.41 -14.34 14.87
N GLY A 293 -7.46 -14.44 13.54
CA GLY A 293 -7.60 -15.71 12.81
C GLY A 293 -9.01 -16.32 12.82
N LYS A 294 -10.03 -15.61 13.34
CA LYS A 294 -11.44 -16.03 13.25
C LYS A 294 -11.93 -15.98 11.81
N ILE A 295 -11.53 -14.94 11.06
CA ILE A 295 -11.67 -14.85 9.61
C ILE A 295 -10.32 -15.18 9.01
N LYS A 296 -10.29 -16.09 8.03
CA LYS A 296 -9.06 -16.52 7.36
C LYS A 296 -8.86 -15.87 6.01
N ILE A 297 -9.93 -15.41 5.37
CA ILE A 297 -9.88 -14.85 4.02
C ILE A 297 -10.61 -13.52 3.98
N LEU A 298 -9.93 -12.46 3.53
CA LEU A 298 -10.56 -11.20 3.15
C LEU A 298 -10.69 -11.13 1.64
N VAL A 299 -11.87 -10.81 1.14
CA VAL A 299 -12.11 -10.51 -0.27
C VAL A 299 -12.23 -8.99 -0.41
N SER A 300 -11.38 -8.35 -1.21
CA SER A 300 -11.22 -6.90 -1.21
C SER A 300 -10.85 -6.33 -2.57
N SER A 301 -11.13 -5.04 -2.78
CA SER A 301 -10.54 -4.26 -3.86
C SER A 301 -9.26 -3.56 -3.40
N ASP A 302 -8.52 -2.97 -4.36
CA ASP A 302 -7.32 -2.18 -4.02
C ASP A 302 -7.61 -1.04 -3.06
N VAL A 303 -8.73 -0.34 -3.27
CA VAL A 303 -9.11 0.83 -2.46
C VAL A 303 -9.36 0.42 -1.01
N THR A 304 -10.07 -0.69 -0.81
CA THR A 304 -10.46 -1.15 0.53
C THR A 304 -9.34 -1.93 1.24
N ALA A 305 -8.40 -2.51 0.50
CA ALA A 305 -7.22 -3.16 1.06
C ALA A 305 -6.05 -2.18 1.34
N ARG A 306 -6.11 -0.94 0.81
CA ARG A 306 -5.09 0.06 1.14
C ARG A 306 -5.09 0.38 2.63
N GLY A 307 -3.89 0.50 3.19
CA GLY A 307 -3.73 0.75 4.62
C GLY A 307 -4.03 -0.45 5.53
N LEU A 308 -4.43 -1.61 4.98
CA LEU A 308 -4.61 -2.81 5.78
C LEU A 308 -3.25 -3.29 6.29
N ASP A 309 -3.00 -3.06 7.57
CA ASP A 309 -1.81 -3.53 8.28
C ASP A 309 -2.18 -4.72 9.15
N VAL A 310 -1.99 -5.90 8.58
CA VAL A 310 -2.19 -7.18 9.27
C VAL A 310 -0.97 -8.05 9.01
N GLU A 311 -0.38 -8.51 10.07
CA GLU A 311 0.74 -9.47 10.03
C GLU A 311 0.23 -10.90 9.82
N GLY A 312 1.13 -11.76 9.35
CA GLY A 312 0.84 -13.19 9.18
C GLY A 312 -0.04 -13.51 7.97
N ILE A 313 -0.19 -12.60 7.01
CA ILE A 313 -0.83 -12.93 5.73
C ILE A 313 0.14 -13.81 4.94
N THR A 314 -0.24 -15.07 4.75
CA THR A 314 0.60 -16.06 4.06
C THR A 314 0.38 -16.06 2.55
N HIS A 315 -0.84 -15.73 2.09
CA HIS A 315 -1.20 -15.80 0.68
C HIS A 315 -1.93 -14.55 0.20
N VAL A 316 -1.59 -14.12 -1.01
CA VAL A 316 -2.33 -13.09 -1.76
C VAL A 316 -2.80 -13.71 -3.07
N PHE A 317 -4.11 -13.67 -3.30
CA PHE A 317 -4.73 -14.17 -4.53
C PHE A 317 -5.18 -12.98 -5.40
N HIS A 318 -4.77 -12.97 -6.65
CA HIS A 318 -5.27 -12.04 -7.66
C HIS A 318 -6.29 -12.79 -8.53
N LEU A 319 -7.56 -12.82 -8.09
CA LEU A 319 -8.66 -13.36 -8.89
C LEU A 319 -8.84 -12.49 -10.14
N ASP A 320 -8.70 -11.17 -9.95
CA ASP A 320 -8.55 -10.23 -11.04
C ASP A 320 -7.18 -9.59 -11.01
N LEU A 321 -6.50 -9.64 -12.16
CA LEU A 321 -5.20 -9.01 -12.29
C LEU A 321 -5.32 -7.48 -12.22
N PRO A 322 -4.47 -6.78 -11.48
CA PRO A 322 -4.39 -5.33 -11.52
C PRO A 322 -3.92 -4.86 -12.90
N LEU A 323 -4.50 -3.76 -13.38
CA LEU A 323 -4.12 -3.19 -14.68
C LEU A 323 -2.83 -2.37 -14.60
N LYS A 324 -2.55 -1.78 -13.44
CA LYS A 324 -1.35 -0.98 -13.19
C LYS A 324 -0.28 -1.84 -12.52
N LEU A 325 0.96 -1.72 -12.99
CA LEU A 325 2.10 -2.47 -12.47
C LEU A 325 2.30 -2.28 -10.97
N ASN A 326 2.25 -1.04 -10.50
CA ASN A 326 2.42 -0.74 -9.07
C ASN A 326 1.31 -1.33 -8.18
N GLU A 327 0.10 -1.54 -8.70
CA GLU A 327 -0.96 -2.19 -7.93
C GLU A 327 -0.61 -3.66 -7.64
N TYR A 328 0.05 -4.35 -8.60
CA TYR A 328 0.55 -5.71 -8.38
C TYR A 328 1.57 -5.75 -7.22
N LEU A 329 2.51 -4.82 -7.23
CA LEU A 329 3.50 -4.68 -6.15
C LEU A 329 2.81 -4.44 -4.79
N HIS A 330 1.85 -3.52 -4.73
CA HIS A 330 1.12 -3.19 -3.51
C HIS A 330 0.26 -4.34 -2.98
N ARG A 331 -0.37 -5.10 -3.88
CA ARG A 331 -1.16 -6.29 -3.53
C ARG A 331 -0.25 -7.39 -3.00
N SER A 332 0.79 -7.74 -3.75
CA SER A 332 1.73 -8.80 -3.38
C SER A 332 2.47 -8.46 -2.08
N GLY A 333 2.82 -7.19 -1.86
CA GLY A 333 3.42 -6.71 -0.60
C GLY A 333 2.50 -6.72 0.63
N ARG A 334 1.29 -7.27 0.53
CA ARG A 334 0.45 -7.58 1.72
C ARG A 334 0.92 -8.83 2.44
N THR A 335 1.66 -9.72 1.79
CA THR A 335 2.33 -10.86 2.41
C THR A 335 3.83 -10.62 2.56
N ALA A 336 4.55 -11.56 3.15
CA ALA A 336 6.00 -11.55 3.35
C ALA A 336 6.51 -10.29 4.07
N ARG A 337 5.85 -9.86 5.13
CA ARG A 337 6.29 -8.71 5.92
C ARG A 337 7.39 -9.09 6.92
N GLY A 338 8.33 -8.16 7.11
CA GLY A 338 9.51 -8.41 7.93
C GLY A 338 10.39 -9.52 7.34
N THR A 339 10.70 -10.54 8.13
CA THR A 339 11.50 -11.72 7.73
C THR A 339 10.66 -12.89 7.23
N SER A 340 9.32 -12.75 7.20
CA SER A 340 8.41 -13.83 6.80
C SER A 340 8.46 -14.07 5.29
N SER A 341 8.14 -15.29 4.87
CA SER A 341 7.87 -15.65 3.48
C SER A 341 6.38 -15.53 3.15
N GLY A 342 6.04 -15.44 1.87
CA GLY A 342 4.67 -15.37 1.42
C GLY A 342 4.48 -15.82 -0.03
N ILE A 343 3.24 -16.06 -0.41
CA ILE A 343 2.90 -16.55 -1.75
C ILE A 343 1.91 -15.58 -2.41
N SER A 344 2.25 -15.13 -3.61
CA SER A 344 1.41 -14.29 -4.47
C SER A 344 0.94 -15.09 -5.68
N ILE A 345 -0.37 -15.31 -5.81
CA ILE A 345 -0.98 -16.22 -6.79
C ILE A 345 -1.83 -15.42 -7.76
N CYS A 346 -1.49 -15.47 -9.04
CA CYS A 346 -2.28 -14.91 -10.12
C CYS A 346 -3.15 -16.00 -10.79
N ILE A 347 -4.45 -15.71 -10.96
CA ILE A 347 -5.39 -16.54 -11.73
C ILE A 347 -5.71 -15.79 -13.02
N ALA A 348 -5.10 -16.23 -14.13
CA ALA A 348 -5.13 -15.53 -15.40
C ALA A 348 -5.81 -16.35 -16.50
N THR A 349 -6.37 -15.65 -17.48
CA THR A 349 -6.74 -16.27 -18.75
C THR A 349 -5.57 -16.22 -19.72
N VAL A 350 -5.58 -17.05 -20.77
CA VAL A 350 -4.56 -17.01 -21.82
C VAL A 350 -4.37 -15.60 -22.40
N LYS A 351 -5.47 -14.83 -22.57
CA LYS A 351 -5.42 -13.44 -23.04
C LYS A 351 -4.69 -12.49 -22.09
N GLN A 352 -4.63 -12.81 -20.80
CA GLN A 352 -4.00 -11.99 -19.76
C GLN A 352 -2.51 -12.32 -19.53
N LEU A 353 -1.95 -13.33 -20.20
CA LEU A 353 -0.54 -13.69 -20.06
C LEU A 353 0.42 -12.54 -20.42
N ASN A 354 0.01 -11.65 -21.33
CA ASN A 354 0.81 -10.46 -21.64
C ASN A 354 0.97 -9.51 -20.44
N ILE A 355 0.00 -9.50 -19.51
CA ILE A 355 0.07 -8.71 -18.29
C ILE A 355 1.09 -9.35 -17.33
N ILE A 356 1.05 -10.68 -17.20
CA ILE A 356 2.01 -11.43 -16.39
C ILE A 356 3.45 -11.19 -16.87
N LYS A 357 3.70 -11.26 -18.19
CA LYS A 357 5.03 -10.95 -18.76
C LYS A 357 5.50 -9.54 -18.47
N LYS A 358 4.57 -8.56 -18.38
CA LYS A 358 4.92 -7.19 -17.98
C LYS A 358 5.35 -7.14 -16.51
N TYR A 359 4.68 -7.86 -15.60
CA TYR A 359 5.09 -7.95 -14.19
C TYR A 359 6.48 -8.59 -14.07
N GLU A 360 6.74 -9.70 -14.79
CA GLU A 360 8.04 -10.37 -14.78
C GLU A 360 9.17 -9.43 -15.21
N LYS A 361 8.95 -8.68 -16.30
CA LYS A 361 9.94 -7.74 -16.82
C LYS A 361 10.18 -6.56 -15.88
N GLU A 362 9.10 -5.96 -15.35
CA GLU A 362 9.17 -4.76 -14.52
C GLU A 362 9.83 -5.03 -13.17
N PHE A 363 9.43 -6.13 -12.52
CA PHE A 363 9.87 -6.45 -11.17
C PHE A 363 11.02 -7.45 -11.12
N ASN A 364 11.53 -7.89 -12.26
CA ASN A 364 12.57 -8.93 -12.37
C ASN A 364 12.23 -10.20 -11.57
N ILE A 365 10.97 -10.66 -11.70
CA ILE A 365 10.45 -11.86 -11.04
C ILE A 365 10.12 -12.92 -12.09
N LYS A 366 9.93 -14.15 -11.63
CA LYS A 366 9.41 -15.25 -12.46
C LYS A 366 8.18 -15.84 -11.80
N PHE A 367 7.15 -16.11 -12.60
CA PHE A 367 6.00 -16.85 -12.14
C PHE A 367 6.20 -18.34 -12.37
N ALA A 368 6.05 -19.13 -11.30
CA ALA A 368 5.95 -20.59 -11.42
C ALA A 368 4.54 -20.94 -11.92
N GLU A 369 4.42 -21.47 -13.13
CA GLU A 369 3.14 -21.92 -13.66
C GLU A 369 2.73 -23.22 -12.96
N LYS A 370 1.56 -23.22 -12.33
CA LYS A 370 1.05 -24.28 -11.49
C LYS A 370 -0.34 -24.73 -11.92
N LYS A 371 -0.71 -25.95 -11.54
CA LYS A 371 -2.06 -26.52 -11.65
C LYS A 371 -2.46 -27.19 -10.35
N VAL A 372 -3.75 -27.34 -10.14
CA VAL A 372 -4.27 -28.19 -9.04
C VAL A 372 -4.62 -29.55 -9.62
N PHE A 373 -3.99 -30.59 -9.10
CA PHE A 373 -4.26 -31.98 -9.48
C PHE A 373 -4.30 -32.87 -8.24
N GLY A 374 -5.31 -33.72 -8.13
CA GLY A 374 -5.46 -34.62 -6.97
C GLY A 374 -5.52 -33.89 -5.61
N GLY A 375 -5.95 -32.63 -5.59
CA GLY A 375 -5.99 -31.82 -4.36
C GLY A 375 -4.66 -31.15 -3.96
N ASN A 376 -3.62 -31.30 -4.78
CA ASN A 376 -2.28 -30.71 -4.55
C ASN A 376 -1.95 -29.67 -5.63
N ILE A 377 -1.05 -28.75 -5.29
CA ILE A 377 -0.48 -27.79 -6.24
C ILE A 377 0.77 -28.43 -6.86
N GLU A 378 0.78 -28.57 -8.17
CA GLU A 378 1.86 -29.17 -8.94
C GLU A 378 2.33 -28.23 -10.05
N ASP A 379 3.55 -28.44 -10.56
CA ASP A 379 4.03 -27.74 -11.75
C ASP A 379 3.17 -28.07 -12.97
N ALA A 380 2.77 -27.04 -13.71
CA ALA A 380 2.14 -27.24 -14.99
C ALA A 380 3.23 -27.71 -15.96
N LYS A 381 3.28 -29.01 -16.29
CA LYS A 381 4.16 -29.50 -17.36
C LYS A 381 3.73 -28.84 -18.66
N PHE A 382 4.57 -28.00 -19.26
CA PHE A 382 4.38 -27.53 -20.62
C PHE A 382 4.34 -28.77 -21.56
N SER A 383 3.17 -29.10 -22.05
CA SER A 383 3.07 -29.89 -23.28
C SER A 383 3.39 -28.93 -24.43
N SER A 384 4.66 -28.90 -24.84
CA SER A 384 5.12 -28.22 -26.05
C SER A 384 4.66 -28.93 -27.34
N ASN A 385 3.48 -29.51 -27.34
CA ASN A 385 2.85 -30.08 -28.54
C ASN A 385 1.35 -30.09 -28.33
N GLU A 386 0.67 -29.12 -28.91
CA GLU A 386 -0.68 -29.25 -29.50
C GLU A 386 -1.23 -27.85 -29.77
N ASN A 387 -0.91 -27.34 -30.95
CA ASN A 387 -1.82 -26.52 -31.76
C ASN A 387 -1.14 -26.18 -33.09
N LYS A 388 -0.95 -27.19 -33.91
CA LYS A 388 -0.99 -26.97 -35.37
C LYS A 388 -2.46 -26.94 -35.75
N PRO A 389 -2.94 -25.91 -36.46
CA PRO A 389 -4.31 -25.92 -36.95
C PRO A 389 -4.46 -27.14 -37.90
N LYS A 390 -5.42 -28.01 -37.61
CA LYS A 390 -5.84 -29.05 -38.54
C LYS A 390 -6.29 -28.38 -39.82
N THR A 391 -5.49 -28.45 -40.85
CA THR A 391 -5.83 -28.09 -42.21
C THR A 391 -6.94 -29.04 -42.64
N ILE A 392 -8.14 -28.55 -42.77
CA ILE A 392 -9.26 -29.28 -43.35
C ILE A 392 -8.99 -29.32 -44.86
N ASN A 393 -8.41 -30.41 -45.36
CA ASN A 393 -8.39 -30.70 -46.76
C ASN A 393 -9.84 -30.99 -47.22
N LYS A 394 -10.47 -30.00 -47.82
CA LYS A 394 -11.65 -30.21 -48.63
C LYS A 394 -11.17 -30.88 -49.94
N ALA A 395 -11.29 -32.19 -50.01
CA ALA A 395 -11.25 -32.90 -51.27
C ALA A 395 -12.53 -32.55 -52.06
N PHE A 396 -12.37 -31.68 -53.04
CA PHE A 396 -13.37 -31.55 -54.10
C PHE A 396 -13.26 -32.78 -55.01
N ASN A 397 -14.22 -33.66 -54.93
CA ASN A 397 -14.46 -34.68 -55.95
C ASN A 397 -15.38 -34.07 -57.00
N ASN A 398 -14.76 -33.75 -58.16
CA ASN A 398 -15.47 -33.57 -59.43
C ASN A 398 -15.99 -34.91 -59.89
N ASN A 399 -17.29 -35.02 -60.02
CA ASN A 399 -17.91 -35.96 -60.99
C ASN A 399 -19.03 -35.28 -61.72
N SER A 400 -18.65 -34.69 -62.84
CA SER A 400 -19.56 -34.41 -63.96
C SER A 400 -19.72 -35.68 -64.74
N LYS A 401 -20.92 -36.15 -64.94
CA LYS A 401 -21.33 -36.78 -66.22
C LYS A 401 -22.84 -37.07 -66.21
N PHE A 402 -23.48 -36.54 -67.20
CA PHE A 402 -24.50 -37.07 -68.12
C PHE A 402 -26.01 -36.87 -67.83
N HIS A 403 -26.58 -36.27 -68.88
CA HIS A 403 -27.87 -36.41 -69.57
C HIS A 403 -29.11 -35.76 -68.95
N LYS A 404 -29.80 -34.96 -69.67
CA LYS A 404 -30.28 -34.61 -71.01
C LYS A 404 -30.74 -33.20 -71.05
#